data_41db11c39fbcdd0c1f7673399ea10935
#
_entry.id   41db11c39fbcdd0c1f7673399ea10935
#
_cell.length_a   1.000
_cell.length_b   1.000
_cell.length_c   1.000
_cell.angle_alpha   90.00
_cell.angle_beta   90.00
_cell.angle_gamma   90.00
#
_symmetry.space_group_name_H-M   'P 1'
#
loop_
_entity.id
_entity.type
_entity.pdbx_description
1 polymer ?
#
loop_
_entity_poly.entity_id
_entity_poly.type
_entity_poly.pdbx_seq_one_letter_code
_entity_poly.pdbx_strand_id
1 'polypeptide(L)'
;NFPDGEIFTSPVEDSVNGTVQFNYPSVYQGYEVEGVCLRFENGRAVEATAEKNEAFLLSQLDLDEGGRTLGEFAIGTNKGVTRYTRSILFDEKIGGTIHMALGRSYAESHGKNESAIHWDMVHGMQDGGEIWVDGELFYRSGEFMVK
;
A
#
# COMPACT_ATOMS: atom_id res chain seq x y z
N ASN A 1 -0.91 -15.78 -7.92
CA ASN A 1 -0.51 -16.15 -6.57
C ASN A 1 -1.51 -17.09 -5.93
N PHE A 2 -1.09 -17.80 -4.89
CA PHE A 2 -1.96 -18.61 -4.05
C PHE A 2 -1.65 -18.31 -2.57
N PRO A 3 -2.62 -17.82 -1.77
CA PRO A 3 -4.00 -17.53 -2.16
C PRO A 3 -4.07 -16.38 -3.17
N ASP A 4 -5.18 -16.29 -3.91
CA ASP A 4 -5.56 -15.16 -4.74
C ASP A 4 -6.49 -14.24 -3.96
N GLY A 5 -6.72 -13.02 -4.43
CA GLY A 5 -7.69 -12.11 -3.83
C GLY A 5 -7.24 -10.68 -3.67
N GLU A 6 -6.78 -10.07 -4.75
CA GLU A 6 -6.55 -8.63 -4.84
C GLU A 6 -6.90 -8.10 -6.22
N ILE A 7 -7.19 -6.81 -6.27
CA ILE A 7 -7.21 -6.01 -7.49
C ILE A 7 -6.23 -4.86 -7.30
N PHE A 8 -5.36 -4.63 -8.28
CA PHE A 8 -4.30 -3.64 -8.16
C PHE A 8 -4.14 -2.79 -9.43
N THR A 9 -3.53 -1.63 -9.25
CA THR A 9 -3.14 -0.72 -10.33
C THR A 9 -1.88 0.03 -9.93
N SER A 10 -1.15 0.58 -10.91
CA SER A 10 -0.10 1.54 -10.64
C SER A 10 -0.66 2.95 -10.76
N PRO A 11 -0.56 3.79 -9.73
CA PRO A 11 -0.90 5.21 -9.85
C PRO A 11 0.01 5.90 -10.87
N VAL A 12 -0.50 6.95 -11.50
CA VAL A 12 0.34 7.85 -12.31
C VAL A 12 1.39 8.47 -11.38
N GLU A 13 2.67 8.37 -11.74
CA GLU A 13 3.80 8.54 -10.83
C GLU A 13 3.86 9.88 -10.12
N ASP A 14 3.36 10.96 -10.76
CA ASP A 14 3.35 12.32 -10.23
C ASP A 14 1.97 12.79 -9.72
N SER A 15 0.98 11.89 -9.61
CA SER A 15 -0.40 12.27 -9.32
C SER A 15 -0.79 12.12 -7.84
N VAL A 16 -0.05 11.33 -7.07
CA VAL A 16 -0.43 10.99 -5.70
C VAL A 16 -0.17 12.17 -4.76
N ASN A 17 -1.21 12.57 -4.00
CA ASN A 17 -1.14 13.62 -3.00
C ASN A 17 -1.96 13.24 -1.77
N GLY A 18 -1.49 13.62 -0.59
CA GLY A 18 -2.19 13.39 0.67
C GLY A 18 -1.38 12.57 1.67
N THR A 19 -2.03 12.15 2.74
CA THR A 19 -1.38 11.43 3.84
C THR A 19 -2.06 10.08 4.04
N VAL A 20 -1.26 9.05 4.29
CA VAL A 20 -1.72 7.72 4.70
C VAL A 20 -0.98 7.28 5.95
N GLN A 21 -1.71 6.68 6.89
CA GLN A 21 -1.14 6.00 8.05
C GLN A 21 -1.54 4.53 7.98
N PHE A 22 -0.55 3.65 7.95
CA PHE A 22 -0.79 2.21 7.91
C PHE A 22 -1.00 1.67 9.32
N ASN A 23 -2.05 0.88 9.50
CA ASN A 23 -2.44 0.32 10.80
C ASN A 23 -2.09 -1.16 10.97
N TYR A 24 -1.44 -1.75 9.95
CA TYR A 24 -0.82 -3.07 10.07
C TYR A 24 0.70 -2.92 10.14
N PRO A 25 1.39 -3.73 10.97
CA PRO A 25 2.84 -3.84 10.89
C PRO A 25 3.25 -4.34 9.50
N SER A 26 4.40 -3.93 9.00
CA SER A 26 4.97 -4.42 7.75
C SER A 26 6.32 -5.08 8.01
N VAL A 27 6.52 -6.27 7.47
CA VAL A 27 7.81 -6.98 7.54
C VAL A 27 8.48 -6.93 6.19
N TYR A 28 9.66 -6.34 6.13
CA TYR A 28 10.46 -6.22 4.92
C TYR A 28 11.92 -6.57 5.21
N GLN A 29 12.51 -7.47 4.42
CA GLN A 29 13.88 -7.94 4.60
C GLN A 29 14.22 -8.38 6.05
N GLY A 30 13.23 -8.95 6.75
CA GLY A 30 13.39 -9.42 8.13
C GLY A 30 13.22 -8.34 9.21
N TYR A 31 12.97 -7.09 8.84
CA TYR A 31 12.67 -6.00 9.77
C TYR A 31 11.17 -5.75 9.83
N GLU A 32 10.62 -5.71 11.05
CA GLU A 32 9.24 -5.30 11.30
C GLU A 32 9.19 -3.79 11.53
N VAL A 33 8.38 -3.08 10.73
CA VAL A 33 8.16 -1.64 10.84
C VAL A 33 6.69 -1.40 11.18
N GLU A 34 6.41 -0.55 12.16
CA GLU A 34 5.05 -0.30 12.65
C GLU A 34 4.74 1.20 12.67
N GLY A 35 3.43 1.53 12.53
CA GLY A 35 2.94 2.89 12.62
C GLY A 35 3.47 3.80 11.49
N VAL A 36 3.64 3.25 10.30
CA VAL A 36 4.15 4.02 9.16
C VAL A 36 3.15 5.08 8.76
N CYS A 37 3.61 6.33 8.69
CA CYS A 37 2.86 7.46 8.16
C CYS A 37 3.65 8.09 7.01
N LEU A 38 2.99 8.24 5.85
CA LEU A 38 3.57 8.81 4.65
C LEU A 38 2.76 10.01 4.20
N ARG A 39 3.43 11.09 3.81
CA ARG A 39 2.80 12.24 3.17
C ARG A 39 3.37 12.41 1.75
N PHE A 40 2.47 12.37 0.78
CA PHE A 40 2.78 12.47 -0.64
C PHE A 40 2.51 13.88 -1.17
N GLU A 41 3.41 14.36 -1.99
CA GLU A 41 3.26 15.54 -2.84
C GLU A 41 3.74 15.20 -4.25
N ASN A 42 2.84 15.37 -5.24
CA ASN A 42 3.14 15.09 -6.64
C ASN A 42 3.83 13.73 -6.85
N GLY A 43 3.26 12.69 -6.24
CA GLY A 43 3.71 11.30 -6.37
C GLY A 43 4.87 10.87 -5.48
N ARG A 44 5.54 11.81 -4.79
CA ARG A 44 6.68 11.49 -3.95
C ARG A 44 6.33 11.55 -2.46
N ALA A 45 6.71 10.56 -1.68
CA ALA A 45 6.63 10.58 -0.22
C ALA A 45 7.67 11.57 0.33
N VAL A 46 7.22 12.81 0.58
CA VAL A 46 8.07 13.91 1.07
C VAL A 46 8.32 13.82 2.57
N GLU A 47 7.40 13.19 3.32
CA GLU A 47 7.58 12.82 4.72
C GLU A 47 7.29 11.33 4.89
N ALA A 48 8.12 10.68 5.70
CA ALA A 48 7.95 9.29 6.08
C ALA A 48 8.39 9.13 7.54
N THR A 49 7.51 8.61 8.37
CA THR A 49 7.77 8.33 9.78
C THR A 49 7.29 6.94 10.14
N ALA A 50 7.83 6.36 11.22
CA ALA A 50 7.34 5.13 11.79
C ALA A 50 7.52 5.12 13.30
N GLU A 51 6.64 4.43 14.02
CA GLU A 51 6.75 4.25 15.47
C GLU A 51 7.85 3.26 15.84
N LYS A 52 8.11 2.29 14.96
CA LYS A 52 9.14 1.26 15.15
C LYS A 52 9.98 1.12 13.87
N ASN A 53 11.29 1.08 14.04
CA ASN A 53 12.29 0.90 12.98
C ASN A 53 12.22 1.98 11.87
N GLU A 54 11.96 3.24 12.23
CA GLU A 54 11.92 4.37 11.29
C GLU A 54 13.22 4.52 10.49
N ALA A 55 14.38 4.36 11.15
CA ALA A 55 15.67 4.45 10.46
C ALA A 55 15.81 3.42 9.33
N PHE A 56 15.27 2.21 9.53
CA PHE A 56 15.22 1.20 8.47
C PHE A 56 14.28 1.63 7.34
N LEU A 57 13.06 2.12 7.67
CA LEU A 57 12.12 2.65 6.68
C LEU A 57 12.82 3.68 5.79
N LEU A 58 13.40 4.71 6.38
CA LEU A 58 14.06 5.79 5.65
C LEU A 58 15.21 5.27 4.78
N SER A 59 16.03 4.34 5.29
CA SER A 59 17.14 3.75 4.54
C SER A 59 16.68 3.01 3.28
N GLN A 60 15.51 2.39 3.32
CA GLN A 60 14.95 1.69 2.16
C GLN A 60 14.33 2.67 1.16
N LEU A 61 13.59 3.67 1.63
CA LEU A 61 12.98 4.68 0.78
C LEU A 61 14.01 5.56 0.05
N ASP A 62 15.18 5.74 0.65
CA ASP A 62 16.28 6.55 0.11
C ASP A 62 17.34 5.71 -0.62
N LEU A 63 17.06 4.43 -0.89
CA LEU A 63 17.98 3.53 -1.57
C LEU A 63 18.24 3.96 -3.02
N ASP A 64 17.20 4.44 -3.71
CA ASP A 64 17.26 4.96 -5.07
C ASP A 64 16.20 6.05 -5.30
N GLU A 65 16.21 6.65 -6.49
CA GLU A 65 15.31 7.76 -6.84
C GLU A 65 13.82 7.35 -6.80
N GLY A 66 13.51 6.11 -7.20
CA GLY A 66 12.15 5.59 -7.27
C GLY A 66 11.60 5.11 -5.93
N GLY A 67 12.45 4.94 -4.89
CA GLY A 67 12.03 4.34 -3.63
C GLY A 67 10.93 5.09 -2.87
N ARG A 68 10.84 6.41 -3.07
CA ARG A 68 9.78 7.25 -2.46
C ARG A 68 8.54 7.44 -3.32
N THR A 69 8.47 6.79 -4.47
CA THR A 69 7.31 6.87 -5.38
C THR A 69 6.35 5.72 -5.10
N LEU A 70 5.04 5.98 -5.18
CA LEU A 70 4.04 4.93 -5.04
C LEU A 70 3.95 4.13 -6.34
N GLY A 71 4.36 2.86 -6.29
CA GLY A 71 4.37 1.95 -7.44
C GLY A 71 3.08 1.15 -7.61
N GLU A 72 2.34 0.96 -6.51
CA GLU A 72 1.10 0.18 -6.54
C GLU A 72 0.08 0.71 -5.54
N PHE A 73 -1.19 0.64 -5.93
CA PHE A 73 -2.37 0.75 -5.08
C PHE A 73 -3.27 -0.45 -5.33
N ALA A 74 -3.71 -1.12 -4.27
CA ALA A 74 -4.52 -2.31 -4.39
C ALA A 74 -5.56 -2.45 -3.29
N ILE A 75 -6.55 -3.31 -3.53
CA ILE A 75 -7.62 -3.67 -2.59
C ILE A 75 -7.59 -5.17 -2.37
N GLY A 76 -7.48 -5.60 -1.11
CA GLY A 76 -7.60 -6.99 -0.70
C GLY A 76 -9.07 -7.42 -0.76
N THR A 77 -9.34 -8.55 -1.40
CA THR A 77 -10.71 -9.03 -1.69
C THR A 77 -11.01 -10.41 -1.13
N ASN A 78 -10.02 -11.11 -0.59
CA ASN A 78 -10.19 -12.47 -0.09
C ASN A 78 -10.77 -12.48 1.33
N LYS A 79 -12.09 -12.68 1.44
CA LYS A 79 -12.79 -12.79 2.73
C LYS A 79 -12.42 -14.05 3.53
N GLY A 80 -11.72 -15.01 2.93
CA GLY A 80 -11.21 -16.21 3.62
C GLY A 80 -9.90 -15.97 4.37
N VAL A 81 -9.17 -14.89 4.03
CA VAL A 81 -7.98 -14.46 4.78
C VAL A 81 -8.45 -13.46 5.84
N THR A 82 -8.55 -13.91 7.09
CA THR A 82 -9.22 -13.14 8.16
C THR A 82 -8.28 -12.62 9.23
N ARG A 83 -6.99 -12.92 9.14
CA ARG A 83 -6.01 -12.51 10.15
C ARG A 83 -4.69 -12.13 9.51
N TYR A 84 -4.01 -11.19 10.13
CA TYR A 84 -2.65 -10.80 9.82
C TYR A 84 -1.65 -11.92 10.17
N THR A 85 -0.79 -12.28 9.21
CA THR A 85 0.13 -13.41 9.29
C THR A 85 1.61 -13.01 9.33
N ARG A 86 1.94 -11.75 9.07
CA ARG A 86 3.29 -11.22 8.82
C ARG A 86 3.93 -11.77 7.54
N SER A 87 3.13 -12.35 6.66
CA SER A 87 3.53 -12.76 5.33
C SER A 87 2.76 -11.93 4.33
N ILE A 88 3.45 -11.06 3.60
CA ILE A 88 2.80 -10.11 2.69
C ILE A 88 1.94 -10.81 1.64
N LEU A 89 2.36 -11.96 1.13
CA LEU A 89 1.58 -12.74 0.16
C LEU A 89 0.17 -13.15 0.65
N PHE A 90 -0.04 -13.20 1.96
CA PHE A 90 -1.35 -13.44 2.58
C PHE A 90 -2.00 -12.13 3.01
N ASP A 91 -1.23 -11.23 3.60
CA ASP A 91 -1.76 -10.04 4.26
C ASP A 91 -2.29 -9.02 3.25
N GLU A 92 -1.69 -8.92 2.08
CA GLU A 92 -2.17 -8.09 0.96
C GLU A 92 -3.52 -8.56 0.38
N LYS A 93 -3.89 -9.82 0.61
CA LYS A 93 -5.16 -10.41 0.14
C LYS A 93 -6.32 -10.24 1.12
N ILE A 94 -6.08 -9.80 2.37
CA ILE A 94 -7.12 -9.71 3.41
C ILE A 94 -8.30 -8.89 2.90
N GLY A 95 -9.49 -9.49 2.89
CA GLY A 95 -10.72 -8.78 2.52
C GLY A 95 -11.00 -7.61 3.47
N GLY A 96 -11.31 -6.44 2.90
CA GLY A 96 -11.54 -5.24 3.69
C GLY A 96 -10.29 -4.39 3.95
N THR A 97 -9.20 -4.65 3.25
CA THR A 97 -7.98 -3.85 3.34
C THR A 97 -7.64 -3.19 2.02
N ILE A 98 -6.81 -2.17 2.07
CA ILE A 98 -6.00 -1.70 0.94
C ILE A 98 -4.53 -1.99 1.23
N HIS A 99 -3.74 -2.08 0.21
CA HIS A 99 -2.28 -1.98 0.35
C HIS A 99 -1.70 -1.01 -0.68
N MET A 100 -0.56 -0.47 -0.34
CA MET A 100 0.17 0.48 -1.16
C MET A 100 1.63 0.05 -1.17
N ALA A 101 2.22 -0.12 -2.36
CA ALA A 101 3.64 -0.43 -2.48
C ALA A 101 4.46 0.80 -2.85
N LEU A 102 5.49 1.06 -2.06
CA LEU A 102 6.52 2.03 -2.41
C LEU A 102 7.57 1.38 -3.31
N GLY A 103 8.04 2.13 -4.28
CA GLY A 103 9.08 1.71 -5.20
C GLY A 103 8.55 1.22 -6.54
N ARG A 104 9.09 0.11 -7.03
CA ARG A 104 8.87 -0.39 -8.38
C ARG A 104 7.40 -0.68 -8.68
N SER A 105 6.94 -0.20 -9.84
CA SER A 105 5.65 -0.55 -10.42
C SER A 105 5.73 -1.86 -11.22
N TYR A 106 4.58 -2.51 -11.43
CA TYR A 106 4.47 -3.65 -12.32
C TYR A 106 4.15 -3.21 -13.76
N ALA A 107 4.76 -3.89 -14.73
CA ALA A 107 4.52 -3.61 -16.15
C ALA A 107 3.07 -3.92 -16.57
N GLU A 108 2.45 -4.91 -15.93
CA GLU A 108 1.06 -5.33 -16.16
C GLU A 108 0.05 -4.21 -15.84
N SER A 109 0.37 -3.35 -14.88
CA SER A 109 -0.44 -2.18 -14.50
C SER A 109 -0.02 -0.89 -15.21
N HIS A 110 0.84 -0.98 -16.23
CA HIS A 110 1.38 0.13 -17.02
C HIS A 110 2.18 1.18 -16.20
N GLY A 111 2.58 0.85 -15.00
CA GLY A 111 3.45 1.68 -14.18
C GLY A 111 4.85 1.79 -14.77
N LYS A 112 5.52 2.93 -14.52
CA LYS A 112 6.83 3.25 -15.09
C LYS A 112 7.89 3.46 -14.04
N ASN A 113 7.52 3.49 -12.76
CA ASN A 113 8.49 3.72 -11.70
C ASN A 113 9.44 2.52 -11.56
N GLU A 114 10.72 2.79 -11.66
CA GLU A 114 11.79 1.82 -11.45
C GLU A 114 12.43 2.05 -10.08
N SER A 115 12.62 0.97 -9.33
CA SER A 115 13.30 0.98 -8.03
C SER A 115 13.82 -0.42 -7.70
N ALA A 116 14.80 -0.49 -6.83
CA ALA A 116 15.28 -1.73 -6.25
C ALA A 116 14.33 -2.29 -5.19
N ILE A 117 13.45 -1.45 -4.63
CA ILE A 117 12.43 -1.87 -3.67
C ILE A 117 11.06 -2.03 -4.34
N HIS A 118 10.25 -2.91 -3.76
CA HIS A 118 8.80 -2.98 -3.89
C HIS A 118 8.30 -3.40 -2.52
N TRP A 119 7.77 -2.44 -1.77
CA TRP A 119 7.44 -2.65 -0.37
C TRP A 119 5.98 -2.34 -0.09
N ASP A 120 5.18 -3.41 0.04
CA ASP A 120 3.76 -3.33 0.35
C ASP A 120 3.51 -3.03 1.83
N MET A 121 2.59 -2.11 2.06
CA MET A 121 2.09 -1.74 3.38
C MET A 121 0.58 -1.80 3.38
N VAL A 122 0.01 -2.43 4.40
CA VAL A 122 -1.42 -2.75 4.48
C VAL A 122 -2.14 -1.80 5.43
N HIS A 123 -3.35 -1.37 5.02
CA HIS A 123 -4.26 -0.58 5.85
C HIS A 123 -5.66 -1.21 5.85
N GLY A 124 -6.19 -1.45 7.05
CA GLY A 124 -7.57 -1.94 7.24
C GLY A 124 -8.59 -0.83 7.03
N MET A 125 -9.59 -1.11 6.21
CA MET A 125 -10.66 -0.17 5.84
C MET A 125 -12.00 -0.44 6.55
N GLN A 126 -12.04 -1.48 7.42
CA GLN A 126 -13.28 -1.96 8.03
C GLN A 126 -13.97 -0.92 8.93
N ASP A 127 -13.19 -0.04 9.54
CA ASP A 127 -13.68 0.98 10.49
C ASP A 127 -14.02 2.31 9.80
N GLY A 128 -14.87 2.28 8.75
CA GLY A 128 -15.38 3.47 8.09
C GLY A 128 -14.50 4.00 6.94
N GLY A 129 -13.50 3.26 6.50
CA GLY A 129 -12.69 3.65 5.34
C GLY A 129 -13.51 3.72 4.06
N GLU A 130 -13.25 4.71 3.21
CA GLU A 130 -13.95 4.94 1.95
C GLU A 130 -12.99 5.11 0.79
N ILE A 131 -13.39 4.61 -0.38
CA ILE A 131 -12.74 4.91 -1.66
C ILE A 131 -13.79 5.52 -2.58
N TRP A 132 -13.46 6.66 -3.15
CA TRP A 132 -14.26 7.38 -4.12
C TRP A 132 -13.58 7.36 -5.47
N VAL A 133 -14.34 7.05 -6.52
CA VAL A 133 -13.88 7.01 -7.91
C VAL A 133 -14.75 7.95 -8.74
N ASP A 134 -14.15 8.95 -9.37
CA ASP A 134 -14.84 9.95 -10.18
C ASP A 134 -16.02 10.64 -9.46
N GLY A 135 -15.90 10.80 -8.13
CA GLY A 135 -16.93 11.42 -7.30
C GLY A 135 -18.06 10.47 -6.86
N GLU A 136 -17.99 9.19 -7.20
CA GLU A 136 -18.92 8.16 -6.75
C GLU A 136 -18.28 7.28 -5.67
N LEU A 137 -19.07 6.94 -4.65
CA LEU A 137 -18.60 6.04 -3.59
C LEU A 137 -18.47 4.62 -4.14
N PHE A 138 -17.23 4.16 -4.25
CA PHE A 138 -16.88 2.86 -4.81
C PHE A 138 -16.75 1.76 -3.75
N TYR A 139 -16.21 2.12 -2.57
CA TYR A 139 -15.91 1.16 -1.51
C TYR A 139 -16.11 1.82 -0.14
N ARG A 140 -16.68 1.09 0.82
CA ARG A 140 -16.87 1.58 2.19
C ARG A 140 -16.80 0.44 3.18
N SER A 141 -16.06 0.65 4.27
CA SER A 141 -15.98 -0.25 5.42
C SER A 141 -15.70 -1.71 5.04
N GLY A 142 -14.85 -1.94 4.05
CA GLY A 142 -14.48 -3.28 3.60
C GLY A 142 -15.37 -3.88 2.51
N GLU A 143 -16.36 -3.15 1.99
CA GLU A 143 -17.32 -3.67 0.99
C GLU A 143 -17.40 -2.77 -0.24
N PHE A 144 -17.52 -3.41 -1.42
CA PHE A 144 -17.77 -2.70 -2.67
C PHE A 144 -19.22 -2.20 -2.72
N MET A 145 -19.40 -0.93 -3.11
CA MET A 145 -20.69 -0.26 -3.21
C MET A 145 -21.28 -0.30 -4.63
N VAL A 146 -20.51 -0.78 -5.61
CA VAL A 146 -20.96 -0.95 -7.00
C VAL A 146 -21.83 -2.21 -7.11
N LYS A 147 -22.87 -2.13 -7.98
CA LYS A 147 -23.78 -3.24 -8.28
C LYS A 147 -23.40 -3.93 -9.57
#